data_31032290db9fe3e404b74a28d4610c26
#
_entry.id   31032290db9fe3e404b74a28d4610c26
#
_cell.length_a   1.000
_cell.length_b   1.000
_cell.length_c   1.000
_cell.angle_alpha   90.00
_cell.angle_beta   90.00
_cell.angle_gamma   90.00
#
_symmetry.space_group_name_H-M   'P 1'
#
loop_
_entity.id
_entity.type
_entity.pdbx_description
1 polymer ?
#
loop_
_entity_poly.entity_id
_entity_poly.type
_entity_poly.pdbx_seq_one_letter_code
_entity_poly.pdbx_strand_id
1 'polypeptide(L)'
;MKKILLICGLLTSGFSFGADWVFITESADADADYYIDKSHYKYNSKTGEVEVWYKRNQFEGLNEYTESKTLNIFDCINKREKTIALVSYTYTGQSNQIITKPTPYSVVFPDTIGEDLWIAACKTKGKGLYLPYKPNFISEKRMKLLGIEDGKKAP
;
A
#
# COMPACT_ATOMS: atom_id res chain seq x y z
N MET A 1 -13.45 -56.83 -8.16
CA MET A 1 -14.03 -55.52 -7.80
C MET A 1 -13.11 -54.80 -6.86
N LYS A 2 -12.10 -54.14 -7.34
CA LYS A 2 -11.11 -53.31 -6.64
C LYS A 2 -10.54 -52.40 -7.70
N LYS A 3 -10.80 -51.06 -7.65
CA LYS A 3 -10.08 -49.99 -8.36
C LYS A 3 -11.04 -48.85 -8.74
N ILE A 4 -11.65 -48.17 -7.76
CA ILE A 4 -12.22 -46.82 -7.94
C ILE A 4 -12.16 -46.12 -6.57
N LEU A 5 -10.99 -45.62 -6.15
CA LEU A 5 -10.86 -44.85 -4.92
C LEU A 5 -9.54 -44.06 -4.92
N LEU A 6 -9.25 -43.35 -6.03
CA LEU A 6 -7.98 -42.60 -6.06
C LEU A 6 -8.03 -41.38 -7.01
N ILE A 7 -9.16 -40.65 -7.08
CA ILE A 7 -9.23 -39.39 -7.88
C ILE A 7 -10.05 -38.31 -7.15
N CYS A 8 -9.97 -38.17 -5.85
CA CYS A 8 -10.61 -37.06 -5.12
C CYS A 8 -9.63 -36.20 -4.30
N GLY A 9 -8.33 -36.27 -4.61
CA GLY A 9 -7.30 -35.62 -3.79
C GLY A 9 -6.61 -34.40 -4.39
N LEU A 10 -7.04 -33.83 -5.53
CA LEU A 10 -6.21 -32.86 -6.26
C LEU A 10 -6.90 -31.55 -6.67
N LEU A 11 -7.96 -31.12 -6.00
CA LEU A 11 -8.63 -29.85 -6.30
C LEU A 11 -8.74 -28.91 -5.08
N THR A 12 -7.80 -28.94 -4.17
CA THR A 12 -7.57 -27.80 -3.28
C THR A 12 -6.54 -26.88 -3.92
N SER A 13 -6.89 -26.26 -5.04
CA SER A 13 -6.20 -25.06 -5.50
C SER A 13 -6.40 -24.00 -4.42
N GLY A 14 -5.40 -23.85 -3.54
CA GLY A 14 -5.39 -22.80 -2.54
C GLY A 14 -5.59 -21.46 -3.25
N PHE A 15 -6.70 -20.78 -2.98
CA PHE A 15 -6.88 -19.39 -3.38
C PHE A 15 -5.80 -18.59 -2.67
N SER A 16 -4.69 -18.33 -3.36
CA SER A 16 -3.71 -17.34 -2.94
C SER A 16 -4.40 -15.98 -3.05
N PHE A 17 -4.90 -15.47 -1.94
CA PHE A 17 -5.33 -14.07 -1.86
C PHE A 17 -4.08 -13.21 -1.90
N GLY A 18 -3.76 -12.69 -3.09
CA GLY A 18 -2.74 -11.66 -3.25
C GLY A 18 -3.14 -10.38 -2.49
N ALA A 19 -2.18 -9.50 -2.24
CA ALA A 19 -2.45 -8.19 -1.64
C ALA A 19 -3.39 -7.36 -2.55
N ASP A 20 -4.38 -6.70 -1.94
CA ASP A 20 -5.33 -5.80 -2.62
C ASP A 20 -4.86 -4.34 -2.43
N TRP A 21 -3.93 -3.91 -3.29
CA TRP A 21 -3.33 -2.58 -3.24
C TRP A 21 -4.25 -1.52 -3.79
N VAL A 22 -4.67 -0.59 -2.94
CA VAL A 22 -5.53 0.53 -3.28
C VAL A 22 -4.71 1.83 -3.24
N PHE A 23 -4.74 2.60 -4.33
CA PHE A 23 -4.09 3.91 -4.42
C PHE A 23 -4.69 4.88 -3.40
N ILE A 24 -3.84 5.60 -2.68
CA ILE A 24 -4.22 6.59 -1.67
C ILE A 24 -3.86 8.00 -2.10
N THR A 25 -2.59 8.24 -2.44
CA THR A 25 -2.06 9.56 -2.76
C THR A 25 -0.78 9.47 -3.56
N GLU A 26 -0.36 10.58 -4.16
CA GLU A 26 0.95 10.73 -4.80
C GLU A 26 1.78 11.79 -4.05
N SER A 27 3.09 11.78 -4.20
CA SER A 27 3.95 12.84 -3.69
C SER A 27 3.69 14.16 -4.42
N ALA A 28 4.00 15.30 -3.77
CA ALA A 28 3.81 16.64 -4.36
C ALA A 28 4.56 16.82 -5.69
N ASP A 29 5.68 16.12 -5.87
CA ASP A 29 6.47 16.14 -7.10
C ASP A 29 6.02 15.10 -8.13
N ALA A 30 4.98 14.29 -7.79
CA ALA A 30 4.47 13.18 -8.59
C ALA A 30 5.56 12.12 -8.94
N ASP A 31 6.62 12.06 -8.13
CA ASP A 31 7.71 11.10 -8.28
C ASP A 31 7.47 9.79 -7.51
N ALA A 32 6.46 9.75 -6.64
CA ALA A 32 6.09 8.55 -5.89
C ALA A 32 4.57 8.41 -5.72
N ASP A 33 4.11 7.16 -5.80
CA ASP A 33 2.74 6.75 -5.52
C ASP A 33 2.66 5.93 -4.24
N TYR A 34 1.59 6.12 -3.48
CA TYR A 34 1.33 5.44 -2.22
C TYR A 34 0.04 4.64 -2.24
N TYR A 35 0.11 3.40 -1.79
CA TYR A 35 -0.99 2.44 -1.77
C TYR A 35 -1.12 1.82 -0.39
N ILE A 36 -2.33 1.42 0.01
CA ILE A 36 -2.58 0.58 1.19
C ILE A 36 -3.15 -0.76 0.75
N ASP A 37 -2.69 -1.84 1.37
CA ASP A 37 -3.26 -3.17 1.20
C ASP A 37 -4.56 -3.29 1.98
N LYS A 38 -5.68 -3.24 1.26
CA LYS A 38 -7.01 -3.37 1.83
C LYS A 38 -7.26 -4.76 2.44
N SER A 39 -6.60 -5.80 1.92
CA SER A 39 -6.75 -7.16 2.43
C SER A 39 -6.13 -7.35 3.81
N HIS A 40 -5.21 -6.47 4.21
CA HIS A 40 -4.52 -6.49 5.51
C HIS A 40 -4.92 -5.30 6.40
N TYR A 41 -6.19 -4.90 6.39
CA TYR A 41 -6.70 -3.87 7.29
C TYR A 41 -7.14 -4.49 8.61
N LYS A 42 -6.46 -4.17 9.72
CA LYS A 42 -6.79 -4.68 11.05
C LYS A 42 -7.00 -3.52 12.03
N TYR A 43 -8.21 -3.39 12.54
CA TYR A 43 -8.57 -2.38 13.54
C TYR A 43 -8.68 -3.00 14.93
N ASN A 44 -7.97 -2.42 15.89
CA ASN A 44 -8.10 -2.75 17.31
C ASN A 44 -9.01 -1.73 18.00
N SER A 45 -10.24 -2.12 18.28
CA SER A 45 -11.24 -1.24 18.91
C SER A 45 -10.90 -0.84 20.36
N LYS A 46 -10.03 -1.59 21.04
CA LYS A 46 -9.62 -1.28 22.44
C LYS A 46 -8.59 -0.17 22.49
N THR A 47 -7.65 -0.14 21.53
CA THR A 47 -6.57 0.84 21.49
C THR A 47 -6.84 1.96 20.48
N GLY A 48 -7.80 1.79 19.56
CA GLY A 48 -8.04 2.72 18.47
C GLY A 48 -6.94 2.69 17.41
N GLU A 49 -6.19 1.61 17.31
CA GLU A 49 -5.09 1.45 16.37
C GLU A 49 -5.51 0.70 15.12
N VAL A 50 -4.90 1.05 14.00
CA VAL A 50 -5.03 0.34 12.71
C VAL A 50 -3.67 -0.18 12.28
N GLU A 51 -3.57 -1.50 12.01
CA GLU A 51 -2.42 -2.12 11.37
C GLU A 51 -2.72 -2.31 9.89
N VAL A 52 -1.83 -1.82 9.02
CA VAL A 52 -1.91 -1.96 7.56
C VAL A 52 -0.53 -2.08 6.95
N TRP A 53 -0.44 -2.76 5.80
CA TRP A 53 0.67 -2.60 4.89
C TRP A 53 0.39 -1.41 3.98
N TYR A 54 1.39 -0.53 3.80
CA TYR A 54 1.41 0.41 2.70
C TYR A 54 2.62 0.17 1.80
N LYS A 55 2.48 0.56 0.55
CA LYS A 55 3.49 0.44 -0.49
C LYS A 55 3.77 1.82 -1.08
N ARG A 56 5.05 2.12 -1.29
CA ARG A 56 5.53 3.27 -2.03
C ARG A 56 6.22 2.78 -3.29
N ASN A 57 5.79 3.29 -4.43
CA ASN A 57 6.49 3.16 -5.69
C ASN A 57 7.14 4.49 -6.01
N GLN A 58 8.46 4.54 -6.02
CA GLN A 58 9.25 5.72 -6.39
C GLN A 58 9.71 5.58 -7.83
N PHE A 59 9.49 6.62 -8.63
CA PHE A 59 9.87 6.66 -10.04
C PHE A 59 11.20 7.42 -10.18
N GLU A 60 12.19 6.77 -10.76
CA GLU A 60 13.54 7.33 -10.99
C GLU A 60 13.76 7.67 -12.47
N GLY A 61 12.75 7.44 -13.32
CA GLY A 61 12.74 7.68 -14.75
C GLY A 61 11.52 7.09 -15.43
N LEU A 62 11.43 7.15 -16.75
CA LEU A 62 10.26 6.73 -17.51
C LEU A 62 9.91 5.22 -17.33
N ASN A 63 10.90 4.38 -17.00
CA ASN A 63 10.72 2.93 -16.87
C ASN A 63 11.38 2.33 -15.62
N GLU A 64 11.93 3.15 -14.74
CA GLU A 64 12.61 2.68 -13.53
C GLU A 64 11.85 3.13 -12.30
N TYR A 65 11.52 2.19 -11.42
CA TYR A 65 10.95 2.50 -10.12
C TYR A 65 11.55 1.59 -9.04
N THR A 66 11.66 2.13 -7.85
CA THR A 66 11.95 1.38 -6.64
C THR A 66 10.67 1.19 -5.84
N GLU A 67 10.53 0.05 -5.19
CA GLU A 67 9.37 -0.27 -4.37
C GLU A 67 9.77 -0.42 -2.90
N SER A 68 8.97 0.10 -2.00
CA SER A 68 9.05 -0.27 -0.60
C SER A 68 7.69 -0.68 -0.06
N LYS A 69 7.68 -1.67 0.84
CA LYS A 69 6.50 -2.13 1.58
C LYS A 69 6.75 -1.95 3.07
N THR A 70 5.82 -1.30 3.73
CA THR A 70 5.93 -0.96 5.15
C THR A 70 4.70 -1.45 5.90
N LEU A 71 4.92 -2.25 6.94
CA LEU A 71 3.89 -2.57 7.92
C LEU A 71 3.87 -1.46 8.96
N ASN A 72 2.76 -0.73 9.04
CA ASN A 72 2.59 0.39 9.94
C ASN A 72 1.43 0.18 10.91
N ILE A 73 1.54 0.76 12.10
CA ILE A 73 0.43 0.94 13.02
C ILE A 73 0.15 2.44 13.14
N PHE A 74 -1.09 2.82 12.82
CA PHE A 74 -1.63 4.16 13.02
C PHE A 74 -2.45 4.22 14.31
N ASP A 75 -2.05 5.08 15.25
CA ASP A 75 -2.83 5.44 16.43
C ASP A 75 -3.83 6.53 16.02
N CYS A 76 -5.08 6.11 15.81
CA CYS A 76 -6.14 6.98 15.33
C CYS A 76 -6.65 7.99 16.38
N ILE A 77 -6.36 7.75 17.68
CA ILE A 77 -6.75 8.63 18.79
C ILE A 77 -5.77 9.78 18.93
N ASN A 78 -4.46 9.47 18.91
CA ASN A 78 -3.42 10.45 19.22
C ASN A 78 -2.72 10.98 17.95
N LYS A 79 -3.18 10.63 16.75
CA LYS A 79 -2.61 11.05 15.45
C LYS A 79 -1.10 10.77 15.37
N ARG A 80 -0.72 9.50 15.63
CA ARG A 80 0.66 9.01 15.61
C ARG A 80 0.77 7.76 14.76
N GLU A 81 1.99 7.44 14.37
CA GLU A 81 2.30 6.23 13.62
C GLU A 81 3.60 5.57 14.13
N LYS A 82 3.75 4.28 13.88
CA LYS A 82 5.02 3.55 14.04
C LYS A 82 5.18 2.51 12.95
N THR A 83 6.40 2.35 12.47
CA THR A 83 6.76 1.27 11.56
C THR A 83 7.06 0.00 12.34
N ILE A 84 6.46 -1.12 11.94
CA ILE A 84 6.71 -2.45 12.50
C ILE A 84 7.77 -3.18 11.68
N ALA A 85 7.65 -3.10 10.34
CA ALA A 85 8.57 -3.73 9.40
C ALA A 85 8.62 -2.92 8.11
N LEU A 86 9.76 -2.98 7.42
CA LEU A 86 9.93 -2.37 6.10
C LEU A 86 10.81 -3.28 5.25
N VAL A 87 10.47 -3.40 3.98
CA VAL A 87 11.33 -3.98 2.95
C VAL A 87 11.35 -3.05 1.75
N SER A 88 12.55 -2.76 1.23
CA SER A 88 12.72 -1.99 -0.01
C SER A 88 13.32 -2.87 -1.09
N TYR A 89 12.93 -2.62 -2.32
CA TYR A 89 13.40 -3.32 -3.51
C TYR A 89 14.03 -2.33 -4.49
N THR A 90 15.11 -2.75 -5.13
CA THR A 90 15.68 -2.04 -6.27
C THR A 90 14.78 -2.22 -7.49
N TYR A 91 15.03 -1.45 -8.55
CA TYR A 91 14.35 -1.60 -9.84
C TYR A 91 14.52 -3.01 -10.47
N THR A 92 15.57 -3.76 -10.07
CA THR A 92 15.78 -5.17 -10.48
C THR A 92 14.97 -6.16 -9.63
N GLY A 93 14.20 -5.70 -8.64
CA GLY A 93 13.42 -6.54 -7.75
C GLY A 93 14.21 -7.20 -6.61
N GLN A 94 15.50 -6.87 -6.46
CA GLN A 94 16.30 -7.35 -5.32
C GLN A 94 16.01 -6.53 -4.08
N SER A 95 15.83 -7.17 -2.93
CA SER A 95 15.70 -6.47 -1.65
C SER A 95 17.04 -5.84 -1.27
N ASN A 96 17.02 -4.53 -0.95
CA ASN A 96 18.21 -3.78 -0.55
C ASN A 96 18.17 -3.31 0.90
N GLN A 97 16.99 -3.28 1.51
CA GLN A 97 16.82 -2.91 2.91
C GLN A 97 15.69 -3.70 3.55
N ILE A 98 15.94 -4.22 4.76
CA ILE A 98 14.94 -4.91 5.56
C ILE A 98 15.03 -4.37 6.99
N ILE A 99 13.92 -3.84 7.52
CA ILE A 99 13.77 -3.40 8.90
C ILE A 99 12.69 -4.27 9.54
N THR A 100 13.03 -4.94 10.65
CA THR A 100 12.11 -5.81 11.41
C THR A 100 12.00 -5.41 12.87
N LYS A 101 12.70 -4.35 13.29
CA LYS A 101 12.60 -3.80 14.64
C LYS A 101 11.62 -2.63 14.64
N PRO A 102 10.54 -2.69 15.44
CA PRO A 102 9.57 -1.60 15.54
C PRO A 102 10.21 -0.27 15.94
N THR A 103 9.78 0.82 15.29
CA THR A 103 10.17 2.18 15.68
C THR A 103 9.32 2.66 16.87
N PRO A 104 9.77 3.67 17.62
CA PRO A 104 8.89 4.43 18.48
C PRO A 104 7.74 5.09 17.69
N TYR A 105 6.67 5.48 18.38
CA TYR A 105 5.63 6.31 17.78
C TYR A 105 6.17 7.70 17.42
N SER A 106 5.84 8.17 16.22
CA SER A 106 6.06 9.53 15.74
C SER A 106 4.72 10.24 15.49
N VAL A 107 4.71 11.55 15.58
CA VAL A 107 3.53 12.37 15.27
C VAL A 107 3.31 12.38 13.76
N VAL A 108 2.06 12.25 13.34
CA VAL A 108 1.66 12.47 11.94
C VAL A 108 1.45 13.98 11.74
N PHE A 109 2.31 14.59 10.92
CA PHE A 109 2.25 16.02 10.64
C PHE A 109 1.16 16.35 9.61
N PRO A 110 0.50 17.53 9.74
CA PRO A 110 -0.44 18.01 8.72
C PRO A 110 0.22 18.20 7.35
N ASP A 111 -0.59 18.10 6.28
CA ASP A 111 -0.21 18.34 4.89
C ASP A 111 0.97 17.44 4.42
N THR A 112 1.02 16.21 4.94
CA THR A 112 2.04 15.22 4.57
C THR A 112 1.40 13.93 4.04
N ILE A 113 2.20 13.15 3.31
CA ILE A 113 1.82 11.78 2.87
C ILE A 113 1.43 10.90 4.07
N GLY A 114 2.12 11.07 5.21
CA GLY A 114 1.78 10.37 6.46
C GLY A 114 0.37 10.70 6.93
N GLU A 115 -0.09 11.94 6.77
CA GLU A 115 -1.47 12.32 7.09
C GLU A 115 -2.48 11.70 6.13
N ASP A 116 -2.21 11.67 4.84
CA ASP A 116 -3.09 11.03 3.85
C ASP A 116 -3.27 9.54 4.16
N LEU A 117 -2.17 8.84 4.45
CA LEU A 117 -2.20 7.43 4.85
C LEU A 117 -2.95 7.23 6.17
N TRP A 118 -2.72 8.10 7.16
CA TRP A 118 -3.42 8.08 8.44
C TRP A 118 -4.92 8.32 8.26
N ILE A 119 -5.33 9.31 7.45
CA ILE A 119 -6.74 9.59 7.13
C ILE A 119 -7.36 8.36 6.47
N ALA A 120 -6.69 7.77 5.47
CA ALA A 120 -7.18 6.59 4.78
C ALA A 120 -7.40 5.41 5.74
N ALA A 121 -6.51 5.20 6.69
CA ALA A 121 -6.59 4.12 7.67
C ALA A 121 -7.62 4.41 8.78
N CYS A 122 -7.68 5.65 9.30
CA CYS A 122 -8.35 5.97 10.57
C CYS A 122 -9.76 6.56 10.44
N LYS A 123 -10.08 7.24 9.34
CA LYS A 123 -11.32 8.04 9.21
C LYS A 123 -12.60 7.24 9.40
N THR A 124 -12.61 5.97 9.04
CA THR A 124 -13.79 5.11 9.13
C THR A 124 -13.97 4.47 10.51
N LYS A 125 -13.00 4.63 11.43
CA LYS A 125 -13.02 4.03 12.78
C LYS A 125 -13.27 2.51 12.75
N GLY A 126 -12.49 1.80 11.93
CA GLY A 126 -12.55 0.34 11.84
C GLY A 126 -13.52 -0.24 10.81
N LYS A 127 -14.20 0.58 10.02
CA LYS A 127 -15.09 0.11 8.94
C LYS A 127 -14.38 -0.13 7.60
N GLY A 128 -13.06 -0.25 7.61
CA GLY A 128 -12.21 -0.38 6.42
C GLY A 128 -11.52 0.91 6.02
N LEU A 129 -10.89 0.93 4.86
CA LEU A 129 -10.17 2.11 4.37
C LEU A 129 -11.13 3.23 3.94
N TYR A 130 -10.73 4.46 4.21
CA TYR A 130 -11.32 5.63 3.58
C TYR A 130 -10.56 5.95 2.30
N LEU A 131 -11.26 5.99 1.18
CA LEU A 131 -10.66 6.26 -0.14
C LEU A 131 -11.04 7.67 -0.58
N PRO A 132 -10.16 8.66 -0.39
CA PRO A 132 -10.46 10.05 -0.75
C PRO A 132 -10.45 10.28 -2.25
N TYR A 133 -9.73 9.44 -3.01
CA TYR A 133 -9.57 9.59 -4.46
C TYR A 133 -10.39 8.57 -5.25
N LYS A 134 -10.87 9.01 -6.42
CA LYS A 134 -11.45 8.08 -7.41
C LYS A 134 -10.31 7.24 -8.00
N PRO A 135 -10.50 5.92 -8.18
CA PRO A 135 -9.42 4.99 -8.56
C PRO A 135 -8.76 5.23 -9.93
N ASN A 136 -9.23 6.19 -10.71
CA ASN A 136 -8.73 6.50 -12.06
C ASN A 136 -8.20 7.93 -12.20
N PHE A 137 -7.93 8.63 -11.10
CA PHE A 137 -7.38 9.97 -11.17
C PHE A 137 -5.85 9.89 -11.26
N ILE A 138 -5.30 10.23 -12.42
CA ILE A 138 -3.88 10.51 -12.61
C ILE A 138 -3.76 12.02 -12.68
N SER A 139 -2.90 12.63 -11.84
CA SER A 139 -2.71 14.08 -11.87
C SER A 139 -2.16 14.53 -13.22
N GLU A 140 -2.47 15.78 -13.63
CA GLU A 140 -1.91 16.36 -14.87
C GLU A 140 -0.39 16.31 -14.86
N LYS A 141 0.23 16.54 -13.69
CA LYS A 141 1.67 16.47 -13.52
C LYS A 141 2.19 15.05 -13.80
N ARG A 142 1.48 14.03 -13.33
CA ARG A 142 1.81 12.64 -13.58
C ARG A 142 1.63 12.25 -15.04
N MET A 143 0.55 12.71 -15.68
CA MET A 143 0.34 12.49 -17.12
C MET A 143 1.49 13.07 -17.93
N LYS A 144 1.95 14.28 -17.60
CA LYS A 144 3.08 14.92 -18.22
C LYS A 144 4.40 14.13 -18.04
N LEU A 145 4.67 13.61 -16.84
CA LEU A 145 5.85 12.76 -16.56
C LEU A 145 5.82 11.45 -17.35
N LEU A 146 4.65 10.89 -17.58
CA LEU A 146 4.44 9.65 -18.33
C LEU A 146 4.35 9.88 -19.85
N GLY A 147 4.46 11.14 -20.33
CA GLY A 147 4.32 11.47 -21.74
C GLY A 147 2.89 11.22 -22.28
N ILE A 148 1.89 11.28 -21.41
CA ILE A 148 0.48 11.11 -21.79
C ILE A 148 -0.09 12.50 -22.06
N GLU A 149 -0.21 12.87 -23.33
CA GLU A 149 -0.92 14.07 -23.74
C GLU A 149 -2.40 13.75 -23.96
N ASP A 150 -3.30 14.53 -23.34
CA ASP A 150 -4.76 14.50 -23.53
C ASP A 150 -5.41 13.09 -23.47
N GLY A 151 -4.95 12.24 -22.56
CA GLY A 151 -5.52 10.90 -22.38
C GLY A 151 -5.18 9.91 -23.51
N LYS A 152 -4.27 10.27 -24.42
CA LYS A 152 -3.73 9.37 -25.45
C LYS A 152 -2.28 9.02 -25.10
N LYS A 153 -1.99 7.72 -25.03
CA LYS A 153 -0.63 7.23 -24.89
C LYS A 153 0.19 7.68 -26.10
N ALA A 154 1.35 8.28 -25.86
CA ALA A 154 2.29 8.54 -26.94
C ALA A 154 2.64 7.23 -27.68
N PRO A 155 2.81 7.26 -29.00
CA PRO A 155 3.05 6.09 -29.83
C PRO A 155 4.36 5.36 -29.47
#